data_d1b2eebef9160491abc89e86857ea515
#
_entry.id   d1b2eebef9160491abc89e86857ea515
#
_cell.length_a   1.000
_cell.length_b   1.000
_cell.length_c   1.000
_cell.angle_alpha   90.00
_cell.angle_beta   90.00
_cell.angle_gamma   90.00
#
_symmetry.space_group_name_H-M   'P 1'
#
loop_
_entity.id
_entity.type
_entity.pdbx_description
1 polymer ?
#
loop_
_entity_poly.entity_id
_entity_poly.type
_entity_poly.pdbx_seq_one_letter_code
_entity_poly.pdbx_strand_id
1 'polypeptide(L)'
;MSEKYKVDISVFDRIDQISELDWDRCAQNEKSNFSKDPFTTYRFLKALEDSASVGGVSGWLPRYLVAKINNLVIGVAPMYGKSHSQGEYVFDHSWAHAYQRAGGRYYPKIQIAVPFTPVTGRRFLVCEGYEELGIKALMNAAKQMCLQNNISGVHITFCTQSEVEIGQEQGFLHRKGQQFHWLNKNYGNFDEFLSNLASRKRKAIRKERRIANTFGGEIVWLIGDLSLIHI
;
A
#
# COMPACT_ATOMS: atom_id res chain seq x y z
N MET A 1 7.62 -37.21 -3.96
CA MET A 1 6.26 -36.90 -4.42
C MET A 1 5.75 -35.78 -3.52
N SER A 2 5.71 -34.52 -3.99
CA SER A 2 5.15 -33.45 -3.17
C SER A 2 3.66 -33.60 -3.14
N GLU A 3 3.08 -33.84 -1.97
CA GLU A 3 1.64 -33.72 -1.77
C GLU A 3 1.23 -32.32 -2.25
N LYS A 4 0.41 -32.28 -3.28
CA LYS A 4 -0.13 -31.05 -3.82
C LYS A 4 -1.20 -30.57 -2.83
N TYR A 5 -0.80 -29.70 -1.90
CA TYR A 5 -1.78 -29.09 -0.98
C TYR A 5 -2.84 -28.36 -1.80
N LYS A 6 -4.11 -28.69 -1.54
CA LYS A 6 -5.23 -27.91 -2.07
C LYS A 6 -5.34 -26.64 -1.22
N VAL A 7 -5.17 -25.49 -1.84
CA VAL A 7 -5.35 -24.18 -1.20
C VAL A 7 -6.74 -23.68 -1.53
N ASP A 8 -7.56 -23.50 -0.52
CA ASP A 8 -8.89 -22.90 -0.63
C ASP A 8 -8.79 -21.40 -0.39
N ILE A 9 -9.43 -20.59 -1.25
CA ILE A 9 -9.42 -19.12 -1.16
C ILE A 9 -10.82 -18.63 -0.79
N SER A 10 -10.85 -17.71 0.17
CA SER A 10 -12.06 -16.97 0.54
C SER A 10 -11.83 -15.47 0.40
N VAL A 11 -12.92 -14.73 0.12
CA VAL A 11 -12.91 -13.27 0.00
C VAL A 11 -13.87 -12.72 1.05
N PHE A 12 -13.41 -11.72 1.80
CA PHE A 12 -14.20 -11.05 2.84
C PHE A 12 -14.28 -9.56 2.54
N ASP A 13 -15.43 -8.97 2.77
CA ASP A 13 -15.68 -7.53 2.53
C ASP A 13 -15.50 -6.66 3.79
N ARG A 14 -15.19 -7.30 4.92
CA ARG A 14 -14.87 -6.66 6.21
C ARG A 14 -13.80 -7.47 6.92
N ILE A 15 -12.89 -6.77 7.59
CA ILE A 15 -11.81 -7.44 8.33
C ILE A 15 -12.32 -8.18 9.56
N ASP A 16 -13.42 -7.73 10.18
CA ASP A 16 -14.01 -8.37 11.37
C ASP A 16 -14.66 -9.74 11.09
N GLN A 17 -14.80 -10.13 9.82
CA GLN A 17 -15.16 -11.49 9.41
C GLN A 17 -13.97 -12.46 9.44
N ILE A 18 -12.77 -11.96 9.70
CA ILE A 18 -11.52 -12.73 9.75
C ILE A 18 -11.03 -12.72 11.21
N SER A 19 -10.55 -13.85 11.72
CA SER A 19 -9.95 -13.91 13.05
C SER A 19 -8.69 -12.99 13.13
N GLU A 20 -8.66 -12.10 14.13
CA GLU A 20 -7.48 -11.25 14.40
C GLU A 20 -6.21 -12.10 14.61
N LEU A 21 -6.35 -13.21 15.36
CA LEU A 21 -5.23 -14.13 15.60
C LEU A 21 -4.71 -14.75 14.30
N ASP A 22 -5.60 -15.14 13.39
CA ASP A 22 -5.21 -15.72 12.11
C ASP A 22 -4.56 -14.68 11.18
N TRP A 23 -5.11 -13.48 11.14
CA TRP A 23 -4.55 -12.38 10.38
C TRP A 23 -3.15 -12.03 10.86
N ASP A 24 -3.01 -11.74 12.16
CA ASP A 24 -1.76 -11.28 12.74
C ASP A 24 -0.69 -12.38 12.78
N ARG A 25 -1.06 -13.65 12.88
CA ARG A 25 -0.13 -14.76 12.69
C ARG A 25 0.53 -14.73 11.30
N CYS A 26 -0.20 -14.38 10.27
CA CYS A 26 0.35 -14.22 8.92
C CYS A 26 1.14 -12.89 8.78
N ALA A 27 0.64 -11.81 9.39
CA ALA A 27 1.26 -10.49 9.31
C ALA A 27 2.57 -10.39 10.08
N GLN A 28 2.68 -11.08 11.23
CA GLN A 28 3.82 -11.00 12.16
C GLN A 28 4.82 -12.15 12.01
N ASN A 29 4.99 -12.68 10.79
CA ASN A 29 6.00 -13.72 10.53
C ASN A 29 7.39 -13.23 10.96
N GLU A 30 7.93 -13.79 12.06
CA GLU A 30 9.16 -13.32 12.70
C GLU A 30 10.41 -13.42 11.82
N LYS A 31 10.42 -14.33 10.86
CA LYS A 31 11.53 -14.47 9.90
C LYS A 31 11.53 -13.41 8.82
N SER A 32 10.46 -12.61 8.71
CA SER A 32 10.41 -11.52 7.77
C SER A 32 11.11 -10.27 8.33
N ASN A 33 11.89 -9.59 7.51
CA ASN A 33 12.43 -8.26 7.84
C ASN A 33 11.34 -7.21 8.09
N PHE A 34 10.08 -7.53 7.76
CA PHE A 34 8.89 -6.69 7.93
C PHE A 34 7.95 -7.23 9.03
N SER A 35 8.43 -8.06 9.95
CA SER A 35 7.62 -8.66 11.02
C SER A 35 6.98 -7.64 11.97
N LYS A 36 7.50 -6.42 12.01
CA LYS A 36 7.00 -5.32 12.86
C LYS A 36 6.33 -4.20 12.04
N ASP A 37 5.83 -4.50 10.85
CA ASP A 37 5.08 -3.52 10.04
C ASP A 37 3.71 -3.24 10.69
N PRO A 38 3.49 -2.06 11.28
CA PRO A 38 2.23 -1.74 11.96
C PRO A 38 1.08 -1.58 10.97
N PHE A 39 1.36 -1.27 9.71
CA PHE A 39 0.35 -0.95 8.71
C PHE A 39 -0.37 -2.17 8.13
N THR A 40 0.20 -3.36 8.31
CA THR A 40 -0.39 -4.62 7.87
C THR A 40 -1.08 -5.40 9.00
N THR A 41 -1.09 -4.88 10.24
CA THR A 41 -1.76 -5.51 11.37
C THR A 41 -3.28 -5.46 11.22
N TYR A 42 -3.96 -6.44 11.78
CA TYR A 42 -5.42 -6.47 11.86
C TYR A 42 -5.98 -5.17 12.45
N ARG A 43 -5.40 -4.72 13.58
CA ARG A 43 -5.83 -3.52 14.29
C ARG A 43 -5.77 -2.26 13.45
N PHE A 44 -4.71 -2.09 12.65
CA PHE A 44 -4.58 -0.93 11.77
C PHE A 44 -5.64 -0.93 10.68
N LEU A 45 -5.83 -2.05 10.00
CA LEU A 45 -6.83 -2.18 8.93
C LEU A 45 -8.24 -2.02 9.45
N LYS A 46 -8.52 -2.58 10.65
CA LYS A 46 -9.80 -2.38 11.33
C LYS A 46 -10.05 -0.92 11.67
N ALA A 47 -9.05 -0.19 12.14
CA ALA A 47 -9.18 1.23 12.42
C ALA A 47 -9.53 2.05 11.17
N LEU A 48 -9.01 1.68 9.99
CA LEU A 48 -9.38 2.32 8.72
C LEU A 48 -10.85 2.06 8.34
N GLU A 49 -11.39 0.88 8.63
CA GLU A 49 -12.81 0.59 8.43
C GLU A 49 -13.70 1.31 9.46
N ASP A 50 -13.36 1.21 10.75
CA ASP A 50 -14.13 1.81 11.84
C ASP A 50 -14.23 3.34 11.70
N SER A 51 -13.17 3.97 11.21
CA SER A 51 -13.15 5.42 10.92
C SER A 51 -13.81 5.81 9.61
N ALA A 52 -14.33 4.85 8.84
CA ALA A 52 -14.83 5.05 7.47
C ALA A 52 -13.79 5.66 6.50
N SER A 53 -12.49 5.59 6.82
CA SER A 53 -11.42 5.97 5.90
C SER A 53 -11.35 5.05 4.68
N VAL A 54 -11.76 3.80 4.83
CA VAL A 54 -12.01 2.85 3.73
C VAL A 54 -13.49 2.48 3.71
N GLY A 55 -14.00 2.11 2.54
CA GLY A 55 -15.42 1.79 2.33
C GLY A 55 -15.99 2.53 1.12
N GLY A 56 -17.33 2.50 0.98
CA GLY A 56 -18.03 2.92 -0.24
C GLY A 56 -17.71 4.32 -0.75
N VAL A 57 -17.68 5.32 0.13
CA VAL A 57 -17.47 6.73 -0.26
C VAL A 57 -16.01 7.01 -0.60
N SER A 58 -15.07 6.34 0.07
CA SER A 58 -13.62 6.55 -0.14
C SER A 58 -13.09 5.94 -1.43
N GLY A 59 -13.89 5.11 -2.11
CA GLY A 59 -13.47 4.35 -3.29
C GLY A 59 -12.47 3.22 -2.99
N TRP A 60 -12.30 2.85 -1.73
CA TRP A 60 -11.52 1.71 -1.26
C TRP A 60 -12.47 0.64 -0.71
N LEU A 61 -13.00 -0.22 -1.55
CA LEU A 61 -13.93 -1.28 -1.15
C LEU A 61 -13.17 -2.51 -0.68
N PRO A 62 -13.19 -2.86 0.63
CA PRO A 62 -12.47 -4.01 1.13
C PRO A 62 -12.88 -5.31 0.44
N ARG A 63 -11.89 -6.15 0.13
CA ARG A 63 -12.02 -7.48 -0.48
C ARG A 63 -10.86 -8.36 -0.02
N TYR A 64 -10.72 -8.53 1.29
CA TYR A 64 -9.60 -9.27 1.88
C TYR A 64 -9.54 -10.69 1.37
N LEU A 65 -8.37 -11.11 0.92
CA LEU A 65 -8.12 -12.50 0.53
C LEU A 65 -7.63 -13.30 1.73
N VAL A 66 -8.13 -14.52 1.85
CA VAL A 66 -7.68 -15.50 2.84
C VAL A 66 -7.43 -16.84 2.15
N ALA A 67 -6.21 -17.36 2.30
CA ALA A 67 -5.78 -18.66 1.80
C ALA A 67 -5.74 -19.67 2.95
N LYS A 68 -6.34 -20.85 2.75
CA LYS A 68 -6.41 -21.93 3.74
C LYS A 68 -5.96 -23.26 3.17
N ILE A 69 -5.36 -24.08 4.03
CA ILE A 69 -5.13 -25.52 3.81
C ILE A 69 -5.78 -26.26 4.98
N ASN A 70 -6.68 -27.19 4.70
CA ASN A 70 -7.39 -27.97 5.73
C ASN A 70 -7.94 -27.07 6.87
N ASN A 71 -8.61 -25.97 6.52
CA ASN A 71 -9.15 -24.96 7.42
C ASN A 71 -8.10 -24.10 8.16
N LEU A 72 -6.81 -24.39 8.08
CA LEU A 72 -5.77 -23.55 8.63
C LEU A 72 -5.51 -22.36 7.70
N VAL A 73 -5.59 -21.13 8.19
CA VAL A 73 -5.20 -19.94 7.46
C VAL A 73 -3.68 -19.94 7.29
N ILE A 74 -3.21 -19.95 6.06
CA ILE A 74 -1.78 -19.93 5.70
C ILE A 74 -1.33 -18.60 5.14
N GLY A 75 -2.27 -17.76 4.68
CA GLY A 75 -1.94 -16.46 4.11
C GLY A 75 -3.16 -15.57 3.95
N VAL A 76 -2.93 -14.26 4.03
CA VAL A 76 -3.95 -13.21 3.84
C VAL A 76 -3.37 -12.07 3.01
N ALA A 77 -4.24 -11.28 2.37
CA ALA A 77 -3.81 -10.06 1.67
C ALA A 77 -4.85 -8.94 1.80
N PRO A 78 -4.41 -7.70 2.11
CA PRO A 78 -5.26 -6.52 2.10
C PRO A 78 -5.55 -6.13 0.65
N MET A 79 -6.73 -6.52 0.16
CA MET A 79 -7.17 -6.29 -1.20
C MET A 79 -8.42 -5.40 -1.21
N TYR A 80 -8.53 -4.56 -2.23
CA TYR A 80 -9.61 -3.58 -2.37
C TYR A 80 -10.08 -3.49 -3.82
N GLY A 81 -11.38 -3.34 -4.01
CA GLY A 81 -11.95 -2.86 -5.26
C GLY A 81 -11.81 -1.33 -5.34
N LYS A 82 -11.33 -0.81 -6.48
CA LYS A 82 -11.07 0.62 -6.68
C LYS A 82 -11.84 1.16 -7.87
N SER A 83 -12.59 2.25 -7.65
CA SER A 83 -13.26 3.02 -8.69
C SER A 83 -12.42 4.20 -9.23
N HIS A 84 -11.32 4.54 -8.57
CA HIS A 84 -10.36 5.61 -8.90
C HIS A 84 -9.02 5.34 -8.21
N SER A 85 -7.95 6.05 -8.58
CA SER A 85 -6.59 5.85 -8.00
C SER A 85 -6.23 6.80 -6.87
N GLN A 86 -7.20 7.50 -6.28
CA GLN A 86 -6.92 8.37 -5.13
C GLN A 86 -6.50 7.56 -3.91
N GLY A 87 -5.52 8.09 -3.17
CA GLY A 87 -4.97 7.47 -1.97
C GLY A 87 -3.99 6.32 -2.20
N GLU A 88 -3.66 5.99 -3.46
CA GLU A 88 -2.72 4.92 -3.80
C GLU A 88 -1.26 5.40 -3.81
N TYR A 89 -1.04 6.70 -3.99
CA TYR A 89 0.28 7.32 -4.16
C TYR A 89 1.11 6.73 -5.31
N VAL A 90 0.43 6.09 -6.26
CA VAL A 90 0.98 5.65 -7.55
C VAL A 90 0.26 6.44 -8.63
N PHE A 91 0.93 7.42 -9.22
CA PHE A 91 0.33 8.35 -10.18
C PHE A 91 0.14 7.68 -11.54
N ASP A 92 -0.98 6.98 -11.71
CA ASP A 92 -1.32 6.21 -12.91
C ASP A 92 -2.36 6.88 -13.82
N HIS A 93 -2.66 8.16 -13.61
CA HIS A 93 -3.67 8.90 -14.38
C HIS A 93 -3.40 8.89 -15.88
N SER A 94 -2.14 9.03 -16.30
CA SER A 94 -1.75 8.98 -17.71
C SER A 94 -2.03 7.60 -18.34
N TRP A 95 -1.85 6.53 -17.56
CA TRP A 95 -2.18 5.16 -17.98
C TRP A 95 -3.68 4.96 -18.12
N ALA A 96 -4.44 5.43 -17.13
CA ALA A 96 -5.91 5.37 -17.18
C ALA A 96 -6.45 6.09 -18.41
N HIS A 97 -5.97 7.30 -18.68
CA HIS A 97 -6.36 8.07 -19.87
C HIS A 97 -5.94 7.40 -21.18
N ALA A 98 -4.73 6.83 -21.25
CA ALA A 98 -4.27 6.14 -22.45
C ALA A 98 -5.12 4.89 -22.72
N TYR A 99 -5.42 4.11 -21.68
CA TYR A 99 -6.24 2.92 -21.78
C TYR A 99 -7.68 3.24 -22.23
N GLN A 100 -8.27 4.30 -21.65
CA GLN A 100 -9.60 4.78 -22.05
C GLN A 100 -9.65 5.28 -23.50
N ARG A 101 -8.63 6.01 -23.96
CA ARG A 101 -8.53 6.45 -25.36
C ARG A 101 -8.40 5.28 -26.35
N ALA A 102 -7.82 4.16 -25.90
CA ALA A 102 -7.75 2.92 -26.67
C ALA A 102 -9.07 2.10 -26.62
N GLY A 103 -10.15 2.65 -26.04
CA GLY A 103 -11.43 1.97 -25.90
C GLY A 103 -11.54 1.02 -24.71
N GLY A 104 -10.53 0.95 -23.85
CA GLY A 104 -10.53 0.11 -22.66
C GLY A 104 -11.19 0.80 -21.45
N ARG A 105 -11.60 -0.01 -20.48
CA ARG A 105 -12.16 0.47 -19.20
C ARG A 105 -11.15 0.23 -18.07
N TYR A 106 -10.46 1.28 -17.61
CA TYR A 106 -9.42 1.19 -16.60
C TYR A 106 -9.96 0.89 -15.19
N TYR A 107 -11.16 1.36 -14.88
CA TYR A 107 -11.85 1.11 -13.61
C TYR A 107 -13.15 0.33 -13.85
N PRO A 108 -13.61 -0.47 -12.86
CA PRO A 108 -12.97 -0.75 -11.59
C PRO A 108 -11.72 -1.63 -11.77
N LYS A 109 -10.78 -1.51 -10.82
CA LYS A 109 -9.57 -2.34 -10.72
C LYS A 109 -9.47 -2.96 -9.33
N ILE A 110 -8.67 -4.02 -9.19
CA ILE A 110 -8.26 -4.57 -7.90
C ILE A 110 -6.95 -3.91 -7.49
N GLN A 111 -6.87 -3.54 -6.21
CA GLN A 111 -5.68 -2.98 -5.58
C GLN A 111 -5.29 -3.83 -4.37
N ILE A 112 -4.08 -4.41 -4.37
CA ILE A 112 -3.47 -5.03 -3.19
C ILE A 112 -2.46 -4.04 -2.64
N ALA A 113 -2.79 -3.41 -1.51
CA ALA A 113 -2.03 -2.33 -0.90
C ALA A 113 -2.49 -2.07 0.53
N VAL A 114 -1.71 -1.31 1.27
CA VAL A 114 -2.19 -0.65 2.49
C VAL A 114 -2.76 0.71 2.08
N PRO A 115 -4.04 1.02 2.38
CA PRO A 115 -4.65 2.28 2.00
C PRO A 115 -3.90 3.49 2.56
N PHE A 116 -3.74 4.52 1.74
CA PHE A 116 -3.12 5.81 2.09
C PHE A 116 -1.67 5.73 2.60
N THR A 117 -1.00 4.58 2.45
CA THR A 117 0.30 4.30 3.06
C THR A 117 1.33 3.90 2.01
N PRO A 118 2.09 4.86 1.43
CA PRO A 118 3.08 4.61 0.38
C PRO A 118 4.40 4.07 0.95
N VAL A 119 4.32 3.06 1.80
CA VAL A 119 5.45 2.42 2.47
C VAL A 119 5.68 1.04 1.88
N THR A 120 6.92 0.73 1.52
CA THR A 120 7.29 -0.62 1.06
C THR A 120 7.16 -1.63 2.18
N GLY A 121 6.50 -2.74 1.91
CA GLY A 121 6.28 -3.83 2.85
C GLY A 121 5.63 -5.02 2.17
N ARG A 122 5.42 -6.09 2.92
CA ARG A 122 4.72 -7.27 2.40
C ARG A 122 3.27 -6.93 2.06
N ARG A 123 2.82 -7.43 0.93
CA ARG A 123 1.42 -7.31 0.48
C ARG A 123 0.69 -8.64 0.56
N PHE A 124 1.45 -9.71 0.55
CA PHE A 124 0.96 -11.06 0.80
C PHE A 124 1.54 -11.54 2.13
N LEU A 125 0.70 -11.53 3.16
CA LEU A 125 1.06 -11.87 4.52
C LEU A 125 0.87 -13.37 4.67
N VAL A 126 1.95 -14.11 4.70
CA VAL A 126 1.94 -15.57 4.68
C VAL A 126 2.68 -16.12 5.87
N CYS A 127 2.12 -17.19 6.47
CA CYS A 127 2.73 -17.91 7.57
C CYS A 127 4.03 -18.58 7.14
N GLU A 128 4.93 -18.74 8.09
CA GLU A 128 6.21 -19.43 7.89
C GLU A 128 6.03 -20.82 7.27
N GLY A 129 6.87 -21.12 6.28
CA GLY A 129 6.87 -22.40 5.56
C GLY A 129 5.88 -22.48 4.40
N TYR A 130 5.05 -21.45 4.19
CA TYR A 130 4.08 -21.41 3.09
C TYR A 130 4.31 -20.23 2.14
N GLU A 131 5.44 -19.53 2.25
CA GLU A 131 5.67 -18.23 1.60
C GLU A 131 5.39 -18.28 0.10
N GLU A 132 6.09 -19.13 -0.64
CA GLU A 132 5.93 -19.23 -2.09
C GLU A 132 4.53 -19.72 -2.49
N LEU A 133 4.06 -20.77 -1.83
CA LEU A 133 2.75 -21.37 -2.11
C LEU A 133 1.62 -20.36 -1.83
N GLY A 134 1.64 -19.72 -0.66
CA GLY A 134 0.62 -18.77 -0.24
C GLY A 134 0.58 -17.52 -1.11
N ILE A 135 1.75 -16.93 -1.44
CA ILE A 135 1.85 -15.76 -2.32
C ILE A 135 1.30 -16.11 -3.72
N LYS A 136 1.74 -17.23 -4.31
CA LYS A 136 1.26 -17.68 -5.62
C LYS A 136 -0.25 -17.92 -5.62
N ALA A 137 -0.79 -18.55 -4.58
CA ALA A 137 -2.22 -18.81 -4.46
C ALA A 137 -3.05 -17.51 -4.37
N LEU A 138 -2.62 -16.54 -3.54
CA LEU A 138 -3.29 -15.26 -3.37
C LEU A 138 -3.21 -14.41 -4.65
N MET A 139 -2.06 -14.35 -5.32
CA MET A 139 -1.89 -13.67 -6.61
C MET A 139 -2.82 -14.25 -7.69
N ASN A 140 -2.85 -15.57 -7.80
CA ASN A 140 -3.74 -16.25 -8.75
C ASN A 140 -5.21 -16.00 -8.46
N ALA A 141 -5.60 -15.99 -7.19
CA ALA A 141 -6.97 -15.69 -6.80
C ALA A 141 -7.38 -14.27 -7.23
N ALA A 142 -6.53 -13.27 -7.00
CA ALA A 142 -6.79 -11.90 -7.45
C ALA A 142 -6.94 -11.81 -8.98
N LYS A 143 -6.10 -12.52 -9.75
CA LYS A 143 -6.22 -12.59 -11.22
C LYS A 143 -7.54 -13.23 -11.64
N GLN A 144 -7.92 -14.35 -11.03
CA GLN A 144 -9.18 -15.03 -11.34
C GLN A 144 -10.40 -14.14 -11.04
N MET A 145 -10.36 -13.38 -9.94
CA MET A 145 -11.41 -12.41 -9.64
C MET A 145 -11.57 -11.36 -10.74
N CYS A 146 -10.49 -10.85 -11.30
CA CYS A 146 -10.55 -9.91 -12.42
C CYS A 146 -11.21 -10.54 -13.64
N LEU A 147 -10.80 -11.74 -14.01
CA LEU A 147 -11.33 -12.45 -15.17
C LEU A 147 -12.82 -12.76 -15.03
N GLN A 148 -13.23 -13.25 -13.85
CA GLN A 148 -14.61 -13.67 -13.60
C GLN A 148 -15.58 -12.49 -13.48
N ASN A 149 -15.11 -11.32 -13.02
CA ASN A 149 -15.96 -10.15 -12.75
C ASN A 149 -15.75 -9.00 -13.76
N ASN A 150 -15.04 -9.26 -14.86
CA ASN A 150 -14.75 -8.25 -15.87
C ASN A 150 -14.13 -6.97 -15.28
N ILE A 151 -13.19 -7.14 -14.33
CA ILE A 151 -12.42 -6.07 -13.70
C ILE A 151 -11.15 -5.84 -14.52
N SER A 152 -10.72 -4.59 -14.67
CA SER A 152 -9.66 -4.19 -15.60
C SER A 152 -8.28 -4.82 -15.32
N GLY A 153 -7.95 -5.06 -14.05
CA GLY A 153 -6.67 -5.67 -13.67
C GLY A 153 -6.40 -5.63 -12.18
N VAL A 154 -5.29 -6.28 -11.79
CA VAL A 154 -4.77 -6.31 -10.43
C VAL A 154 -3.53 -5.42 -10.35
N HIS A 155 -3.53 -4.49 -9.42
CA HIS A 155 -2.40 -3.65 -9.09
C HIS A 155 -1.88 -4.02 -7.70
N ILE A 156 -0.58 -4.27 -7.58
CA ILE A 156 0.09 -4.55 -6.32
C ILE A 156 1.13 -3.44 -6.13
N THR A 157 0.95 -2.60 -5.10
CA THR A 157 1.79 -1.41 -4.93
C THR A 157 2.66 -1.48 -3.68
N PHE A 158 3.87 -0.94 -3.77
CA PHE A 158 4.85 -0.90 -2.67
C PHE A 158 5.15 -2.27 -2.07
N CYS A 159 5.12 -3.32 -2.88
CA CYS A 159 5.45 -4.68 -2.48
C CYS A 159 6.97 -4.88 -2.34
N THR A 160 7.37 -5.98 -1.71
CA THR A 160 8.78 -6.36 -1.55
C THR A 160 9.38 -6.87 -2.86
N GLN A 161 10.72 -6.89 -2.94
CA GLN A 161 11.41 -7.39 -4.12
C GLN A 161 11.11 -8.89 -4.37
N SER A 162 11.01 -9.70 -3.32
CA SER A 162 10.65 -11.12 -3.45
C SER A 162 9.24 -11.31 -4.01
N GLU A 163 8.28 -10.47 -3.59
CA GLU A 163 6.92 -10.49 -4.16
C GLU A 163 6.90 -10.05 -5.63
N VAL A 164 7.77 -9.12 -6.04
CA VAL A 164 7.94 -8.75 -7.46
C VAL A 164 8.44 -9.92 -8.28
N GLU A 165 9.45 -10.65 -7.79
CA GLU A 165 10.02 -11.80 -8.49
C GLU A 165 8.99 -12.92 -8.69
N ILE A 166 8.28 -13.29 -7.62
CA ILE A 166 7.16 -14.24 -7.70
C ILE A 166 6.06 -13.73 -8.64
N GLY A 167 5.75 -12.44 -8.58
CA GLY A 167 4.75 -11.83 -9.44
C GLY A 167 5.13 -11.92 -10.92
N GLN A 168 6.39 -11.69 -11.28
CA GLN A 168 6.87 -11.81 -12.64
C GLN A 168 6.74 -13.26 -13.15
N GLU A 169 7.05 -14.27 -12.32
CA GLU A 169 6.81 -15.68 -12.65
C GLU A 169 5.32 -15.97 -12.89
N GLN A 170 4.43 -15.26 -12.20
CA GLN A 170 2.99 -15.37 -12.37
C GLN A 170 2.44 -14.51 -13.53
N GLY A 171 3.30 -13.85 -14.31
CA GLY A 171 2.94 -13.04 -15.46
C GLY A 171 2.47 -11.60 -15.11
N PHE A 172 2.77 -11.10 -13.92
CA PHE A 172 2.60 -9.69 -13.60
C PHE A 172 3.71 -8.85 -14.23
N LEU A 173 3.36 -7.64 -14.63
CA LEU A 173 4.32 -6.67 -15.15
C LEU A 173 4.93 -5.85 -14.03
N HIS A 174 6.25 -5.75 -14.01
CA HIS A 174 6.96 -4.93 -13.04
C HIS A 174 6.99 -3.47 -13.48
N ARG A 175 6.40 -2.58 -12.68
CA ARG A 175 6.48 -1.14 -12.84
C ARG A 175 7.37 -0.54 -11.76
N LYS A 176 8.34 0.26 -12.15
CA LYS A 176 9.22 1.00 -11.24
C LYS A 176 8.73 2.45 -11.09
N GLY A 177 8.71 2.93 -9.86
CA GLY A 177 8.52 4.32 -9.51
C GLY A 177 9.74 4.87 -8.78
N GLN A 178 9.74 6.15 -8.49
CA GLN A 178 10.81 6.81 -7.73
C GLN A 178 10.19 7.51 -6.53
N GLN A 179 10.77 7.31 -5.35
CA GLN A 179 10.48 8.04 -4.13
C GLN A 179 11.73 8.77 -3.67
N PHE A 180 11.55 9.95 -3.08
CA PHE A 180 12.62 10.70 -2.45
C PHE A 180 12.51 10.54 -0.94
N HIS A 181 13.60 10.09 -0.33
CA HIS A 181 13.69 9.88 1.10
C HIS A 181 14.69 10.86 1.70
N TRP A 182 14.28 11.54 2.76
CA TRP A 182 15.20 12.30 3.60
C TRP A 182 15.70 11.38 4.71
N LEU A 183 17.02 11.23 4.80
CA LEU A 183 17.65 10.44 5.85
C LEU A 183 18.22 11.39 6.90
N ASN A 184 17.78 11.23 8.14
CA ASN A 184 18.34 11.96 9.26
C ASN A 184 19.77 11.47 9.53
N LYS A 185 20.75 12.37 9.41
CA LYS A 185 22.15 12.12 9.74
C LYS A 185 22.55 12.75 11.08
N ASN A 186 21.60 12.87 12.00
CA ASN A 186 21.75 13.47 13.32
C ASN A 186 22.20 14.95 13.28
N TYR A 187 21.57 15.72 12.37
CA TYR A 187 21.81 17.16 12.30
C TYR A 187 21.32 17.85 13.58
N GLY A 188 22.16 18.61 14.26
CA GLY A 188 21.81 19.38 15.45
C GLY A 188 20.93 20.59 15.12
N ASN A 189 21.04 21.13 13.89
CA ASN A 189 20.24 22.26 13.43
C ASN A 189 20.14 22.30 11.89
N PHE A 190 19.36 23.26 11.37
CA PHE A 190 19.13 23.40 9.94
C PHE A 190 20.38 23.84 9.16
N ASP A 191 21.28 24.61 9.76
CA ASP A 191 22.51 25.04 9.10
C ASP A 191 23.48 23.85 8.92
N GLU A 192 23.53 22.93 9.84
CA GLU A 192 24.27 21.67 9.67
C GLU A 192 23.69 20.83 8.52
N PHE A 193 22.36 20.69 8.45
CA PHE A 193 21.72 20.06 7.29
C PHE A 193 22.14 20.76 5.99
N LEU A 194 22.07 22.09 5.93
CA LEU A 194 22.46 22.85 4.76
C LEU A 194 23.94 22.66 4.40
N SER A 195 24.82 22.50 5.39
CA SER A 195 26.27 22.32 5.17
C SER A 195 26.58 21.01 4.41
N ASN A 196 25.73 20.00 4.56
CA ASN A 196 25.83 18.72 3.85
C ASN A 196 25.34 18.78 2.39
N LEU A 197 24.74 19.88 1.97
CA LEU A 197 24.28 20.07 0.59
C LEU A 197 25.35 20.71 -0.28
N ALA A 198 25.32 20.40 -1.58
CA ALA A 198 26.16 21.11 -2.56
C ALA A 198 25.92 22.62 -2.48
N SER A 199 27.01 23.40 -2.67
CA SER A 199 27.03 24.87 -2.50
C SER A 199 25.88 25.58 -3.24
N ARG A 200 25.58 25.16 -4.47
CA ARG A 200 24.49 25.73 -5.28
C ARG A 200 23.12 25.52 -4.60
N LYS A 201 22.83 24.29 -4.12
CA LYS A 201 21.57 23.96 -3.43
C LYS A 201 21.43 24.74 -2.12
N ARG A 202 22.51 24.77 -1.32
CA ARG A 202 22.53 25.49 -0.06
C ARG A 202 22.24 26.99 -0.26
N LYS A 203 22.87 27.64 -1.26
CA LYS A 203 22.62 29.04 -1.60
C LYS A 203 21.17 29.27 -2.05
N ALA A 204 20.60 28.37 -2.87
CA ALA A 204 19.23 28.47 -3.33
C ALA A 204 18.26 28.41 -2.15
N ILE A 205 18.38 27.41 -1.27
CA ILE A 205 17.49 27.25 -0.10
C ILE A 205 17.59 28.44 0.84
N ARG A 206 18.80 28.97 1.12
CA ARG A 206 18.96 30.18 1.94
C ARG A 206 18.27 31.40 1.32
N LYS A 207 18.39 31.58 0.00
CA LYS A 207 17.69 32.66 -0.72
C LYS A 207 16.17 32.51 -0.63
N GLU A 208 15.65 31.31 -0.89
CA GLU A 208 14.21 31.01 -0.84
C GLU A 208 13.63 31.27 0.56
N ARG A 209 14.30 30.78 1.61
CA ARG A 209 13.89 31.04 3.00
C ARG A 209 13.88 32.52 3.35
N ARG A 210 14.90 33.26 2.90
CA ARG A 210 14.94 34.72 3.13
C ARG A 210 13.74 35.40 2.46
N ILE A 211 13.45 35.07 1.21
CA ILE A 211 12.30 35.62 0.49
C ILE A 211 10.98 35.24 1.20
N ALA A 212 10.82 33.98 1.59
CA ALA A 212 9.63 33.53 2.29
C ALA A 212 9.42 34.30 3.63
N ASN A 213 10.48 34.57 4.37
CA ASN A 213 10.39 35.29 5.64
C ASN A 213 10.12 36.81 5.48
N THR A 214 10.18 37.35 4.25
CA THR A 214 9.94 38.79 3.98
C THR A 214 8.60 39.03 3.28
N PHE A 215 7.69 38.05 3.24
CA PHE A 215 6.40 38.19 2.55
C PHE A 215 5.41 39.15 3.24
N GLY A 216 5.73 39.66 4.45
CA GLY A 216 4.92 40.65 5.17
C GLY A 216 3.71 40.06 5.96
N GLY A 217 3.61 38.75 6.06
CA GLY A 217 2.59 38.07 6.86
C GLY A 217 3.15 37.45 8.15
N GLU A 218 2.28 36.97 8.99
CA GLU A 218 2.60 36.25 10.21
C GLU A 218 2.39 34.73 10.00
N ILE A 219 3.33 33.90 10.49
CA ILE A 219 3.20 32.46 10.51
C ILE A 219 2.66 32.04 11.87
N VAL A 220 1.43 31.54 11.89
CA VAL A 220 0.75 31.10 13.10
C VAL A 220 0.65 29.57 13.11
N TRP A 221 0.96 28.95 14.24
CA TRP A 221 0.74 27.53 14.46
C TRP A 221 -0.73 27.29 14.81
N LEU A 222 -1.43 26.56 13.95
CA LEU A 222 -2.80 26.12 14.22
C LEU A 222 -2.75 24.75 14.90
N ILE A 223 -3.41 24.63 16.05
CA ILE A 223 -3.58 23.38 16.80
C ILE A 223 -5.04 22.94 16.77
N GLY A 224 -5.32 21.72 17.24
CA GLY A 224 -6.61 21.06 17.06
C GLY A 224 -7.88 21.79 17.53
N ASP A 225 -7.74 22.82 18.34
CA ASP A 225 -8.86 23.64 18.82
C ASP A 225 -9.31 24.72 17.81
N LEU A 226 -8.55 24.92 16.74
CA LEU A 226 -8.85 25.89 15.70
C LEU A 226 -9.51 25.22 14.50
N SER A 227 -10.72 25.61 14.19
CA SER A 227 -11.43 25.16 12.99
C SER A 227 -10.82 25.80 11.74
N LEU A 228 -10.35 24.97 10.80
CA LEU A 228 -9.86 25.42 9.49
C LEU A 228 -10.98 25.82 8.52
N ILE A 229 -12.27 25.71 8.94
CA ILE A 229 -13.44 26.06 8.11
C ILE A 229 -13.53 27.57 7.87
N HIS A 230 -12.85 28.37 8.66
CA HIS A 230 -12.90 29.82 8.62
C HIS A 230 -11.65 30.50 8.04
N ILE A 231 -10.78 29.70 7.37
CA ILE A 231 -9.57 30.20 6.71
C ILE A 231 -9.77 30.22 5.21
#